data_94b4836ff5e332a1faf4af918c8c0081
#
_entry.id   94b4836ff5e332a1faf4af918c8c0081
#
_cell.length_a   1.000
_cell.length_b   1.000
_cell.length_c   1.000
_cell.angle_alpha   90.00
_cell.angle_beta   90.00
_cell.angle_gamma   90.00
#
_symmetry.space_group_name_H-M   'P 1'
#
loop_
_entity.id
_entity.type
_entity.pdbx_description
1 polymer ?
#
loop_
_entity_poly.entity_id
_entity_poly.type
_entity_poly.pdbx_seq_one_letter_code
_entity_poly.pdbx_strand_id
1 'polypeptide(L)'
;VASEMCIRDRLDENGHFINEKVSVRYRDSVQEVPREKADYMDVSPKMVVSVATAMIPFLENDDANRALMGANMQRQAVPLLKPEAPIVGTGMEHKICLDSEVAVLAEGDGVVTKVDATNVSVKYDSGETKDYKLIKFLRSNHGTCINQKPIVSVGERVHGGDDPTVLADGPATDQGEIALGRNILVGFMTWEGYNYEDAVLLNEKIVREDVYTSIHIEEYETESRDTKLGPEEITRDIPNVSEDALKDLDERGIIRIGAEVKSGDILVGKVTPKGETELTAEERLLRAIFGEKAREVRDTSLRVPHGAYGIIVDVKVFTPENSDELQPGVREVVRCYIAQKRKISVGDKMAGRHGNKGV
;
A
#
# COMPACT_ATOMS: atom_id res chain seq x y z
N VAL A 1 10.78 39.16 -4.25
CA VAL A 1 10.33 38.18 -3.27
C VAL A 1 10.98 38.55 -1.94
N ALA A 2 10.18 38.83 -0.93
CA ALA A 2 10.67 39.01 0.45
C ALA A 2 10.92 37.62 1.05
N SER A 3 12.17 37.33 1.40
CA SER A 3 12.56 36.07 2.01
C SER A 3 13.20 36.35 3.34
N GLU A 4 12.50 36.03 4.42
CA GLU A 4 13.04 36.12 5.78
C GLU A 4 12.61 34.91 6.59
N MET A 5 13.54 34.40 7.42
CA MET A 5 13.34 33.19 8.23
C MET A 5 12.24 33.32 9.30
N CYS A 6 11.74 34.52 9.61
CA CYS A 6 10.69 34.74 10.61
C CYS A 6 9.63 35.73 10.10
N ILE A 7 8.94 35.37 9.03
CA ILE A 7 7.91 36.23 8.42
C ILE A 7 6.75 36.48 9.40
N ARG A 8 6.39 35.48 10.21
CA ARG A 8 5.23 35.53 11.12
C ARG A 8 5.32 36.61 12.18
N ASP A 9 6.52 36.91 12.68
CA ASP A 9 6.75 37.89 13.76
C ASP A 9 6.81 39.33 13.23
N ARG A 10 6.69 39.53 11.90
CA ARG A 10 6.81 40.83 11.23
C ARG A 10 5.59 41.22 10.40
N LEU A 11 4.51 40.48 10.52
CA LEU A 11 3.21 40.80 9.94
C LEU A 11 2.26 41.24 11.05
N ASP A 12 1.43 42.23 10.73
CA ASP A 12 0.30 42.63 11.58
C ASP A 12 -0.85 41.60 11.46
N GLU A 13 -1.91 41.79 12.25
CA GLU A 13 -3.10 40.94 12.23
C GLU A 13 -3.80 40.89 10.87
N ASN A 14 -3.55 41.87 10.00
CA ASN A 14 -4.12 42.00 8.67
C ASN A 14 -3.19 41.41 7.59
N GLY A 15 -2.02 40.85 7.97
CA GLY A 15 -1.06 40.27 7.03
C GLY A 15 -0.15 41.28 6.33
N HIS A 16 -0.06 42.51 6.80
CA HIS A 16 0.85 43.53 6.26
C HIS A 16 2.18 43.56 7.04
N PHE A 17 3.26 43.89 6.34
CA PHE A 17 4.55 44.07 6.99
C PHE A 17 4.53 45.21 8.03
N ILE A 18 4.98 44.93 9.23
CA ILE A 18 5.11 45.94 10.30
C ILE A 18 6.22 46.94 9.97
N ASN A 19 7.34 46.46 9.43
CA ASN A 19 8.47 47.30 9.08
C ASN A 19 8.23 48.08 7.78
N GLU A 20 8.64 49.36 7.74
CA GLU A 20 8.52 50.22 6.55
C GLU A 20 9.45 49.75 5.42
N LYS A 21 10.58 49.15 5.75
CA LYS A 21 11.56 48.62 4.79
C LYS A 21 11.70 47.11 5.02
N VAL A 22 11.72 46.35 3.93
CA VAL A 22 11.85 44.89 3.92
C VAL A 22 13.00 44.49 3.00
N SER A 23 13.68 43.44 3.37
CA SER A 23 14.74 42.84 2.54
C SER A 23 14.08 41.99 1.46
N VAL A 24 14.34 42.29 0.20
CA VAL A 24 13.79 41.58 -0.94
C VAL A 24 14.88 41.08 -1.88
N ARG A 25 14.65 39.94 -2.50
CA ARG A 25 15.47 39.46 -3.60
C ARG A 25 14.93 40.03 -4.91
N TYR A 26 15.79 40.75 -5.60
CA TYR A 26 15.51 41.26 -6.94
C TYR A 26 16.59 40.77 -7.90
N ARG A 27 16.25 39.90 -8.83
CA ARG A 27 17.19 39.19 -9.72
C ARG A 27 18.26 38.47 -8.90
N ASP A 28 19.53 38.85 -9.04
CA ASP A 28 20.68 38.22 -8.38
C ASP A 28 21.14 38.94 -7.11
N SER A 29 20.48 40.02 -6.69
CA SER A 29 20.86 40.81 -5.52
C SER A 29 19.75 40.86 -4.46
N VAL A 30 20.16 40.96 -3.21
CA VAL A 30 19.29 41.24 -2.07
C VAL A 30 19.34 42.73 -1.78
N GLN A 31 18.21 43.39 -1.69
CA GLN A 31 18.09 44.84 -1.48
C GLN A 31 17.05 45.14 -0.41
N GLU A 32 17.25 46.22 0.33
CA GLU A 32 16.19 46.75 1.18
C GLU A 32 15.32 47.74 0.38
N VAL A 33 14.04 47.47 0.38
CA VAL A 33 13.04 48.30 -0.35
C VAL A 33 11.87 48.64 0.59
N PRO A 34 11.15 49.73 0.32
CA PRO A 34 9.88 50.00 1.00
C PRO A 34 8.91 48.83 0.81
N ARG A 35 8.12 48.49 1.86
CA ARG A 35 7.19 47.35 1.86
C ARG A 35 6.21 47.35 0.67
N GLU A 36 5.86 48.52 0.15
CA GLU A 36 4.95 48.71 -0.99
C GLU A 36 5.51 48.21 -2.33
N LYS A 37 6.83 48.03 -2.40
CA LYS A 37 7.52 47.51 -3.61
C LYS A 37 7.77 45.99 -3.58
N ALA A 38 7.36 45.31 -2.52
CA ALA A 38 7.45 43.86 -2.45
C ALA A 38 6.22 43.24 -3.13
N ASP A 39 6.40 42.65 -4.31
CA ASP A 39 5.32 42.05 -5.10
C ASP A 39 4.87 40.67 -4.56
N TYR A 40 5.79 39.90 -3.98
CA TYR A 40 5.58 38.54 -3.51
C TYR A 40 6.26 38.32 -2.19
N MET A 41 5.72 37.42 -1.39
CA MET A 41 6.25 37.03 -0.10
C MET A 41 6.14 35.51 0.05
N ASP A 42 7.19 34.89 0.66
CA ASP A 42 7.13 33.48 0.99
C ASP A 42 6.09 33.27 2.10
N VAL A 43 5.19 32.28 1.89
CA VAL A 43 4.13 31.97 2.85
C VAL A 43 4.70 31.38 4.15
N SER A 44 5.74 30.55 4.02
CA SER A 44 6.41 29.92 5.17
C SER A 44 7.84 29.49 4.80
N PRO A 45 8.80 29.59 5.69
CA PRO A 45 10.13 29.02 5.51
C PRO A 45 10.13 27.51 5.30
N LYS A 46 9.10 26.82 5.80
CA LYS A 46 8.93 25.35 5.64
C LYS A 46 8.75 24.93 4.19
N MET A 47 8.35 25.80 3.30
CA MET A 47 8.16 25.51 1.87
C MET A 47 9.47 25.33 1.08
N VAL A 48 10.61 25.62 1.67
CA VAL A 48 11.94 25.39 1.05
C VAL A 48 12.27 23.91 0.94
N VAL A 49 11.73 23.08 1.83
CA VAL A 49 11.96 21.64 1.89
C VAL A 49 10.74 20.85 1.42
N SER A 50 10.96 19.60 0.98
CA SER A 50 9.88 18.69 0.65
C SER A 50 9.11 18.24 1.91
N VAL A 51 7.89 17.72 1.73
CA VAL A 51 7.07 17.19 2.83
C VAL A 51 7.82 16.09 3.59
N ALA A 52 8.48 15.16 2.89
CA ALA A 52 9.27 14.11 3.51
C ALA A 52 10.45 14.66 4.35
N THR A 53 11.14 15.68 3.83
CA THR A 53 12.23 16.35 4.56
C THR A 53 11.70 17.08 5.79
N ALA A 54 10.51 17.67 5.73
CA ALA A 54 9.89 18.36 6.85
C ALA A 54 9.48 17.42 8.02
N MET A 55 9.44 16.11 7.80
CA MET A 55 9.23 15.12 8.86
C MET A 55 10.50 14.67 9.58
N ILE A 56 11.69 15.14 9.16
CA ILE A 56 12.95 14.81 9.83
C ILE A 56 13.14 15.72 11.05
N PRO A 57 13.13 15.18 12.27
CA PRO A 57 13.38 15.99 13.46
C PRO A 57 14.85 16.41 13.50
N PHE A 58 15.14 17.60 14.04
CA PHE A 58 16.49 18.16 14.15
C PHE A 58 17.25 18.23 12.80
N LEU A 59 16.51 18.52 11.73
CA LEU A 59 17.03 18.58 10.36
C LEU A 59 18.24 19.54 10.25
N GLU A 60 18.23 20.62 11.01
CA GLU A 60 19.31 21.62 11.04
C GLU A 60 20.67 21.08 11.49
N ASN A 61 20.67 19.94 12.18
CA ASN A 61 21.90 19.27 12.64
C ASN A 61 22.40 18.21 11.64
N ASP A 62 21.63 17.91 10.58
CA ASP A 62 22.00 16.92 9.59
C ASP A 62 22.75 17.57 8.42
N ASP A 63 23.74 16.85 7.89
CA ASP A 63 24.33 17.21 6.59
C ASP A 63 23.29 17.08 5.47
N ALA A 64 23.34 18.02 4.51
CA ALA A 64 22.38 18.07 3.41
C ALA A 64 22.30 16.76 2.62
N ASN A 65 23.42 16.08 2.39
CA ASN A 65 23.47 14.81 1.69
C ASN A 65 22.76 13.69 2.48
N ARG A 66 22.94 13.67 3.81
CA ARG A 66 22.26 12.69 4.69
C ARG A 66 20.79 12.99 4.83
N ALA A 67 20.38 14.24 4.91
CA ALA A 67 18.97 14.64 4.89
C ALA A 67 18.27 14.21 3.60
N LEU A 68 18.93 14.35 2.44
CA LEU A 68 18.42 13.86 1.16
C LEU A 68 18.23 12.34 1.17
N MET A 69 19.21 11.59 1.68
CA MET A 69 19.09 10.13 1.81
C MET A 69 17.95 9.74 2.74
N GLY A 70 17.79 10.41 3.88
CA GLY A 70 16.72 10.19 4.83
C GLY A 70 15.33 10.45 4.22
N ALA A 71 15.16 11.58 3.54
CA ALA A 71 13.93 11.93 2.84
C ALA A 71 13.56 10.89 1.76
N ASN A 72 14.55 10.42 1.00
CA ASN A 72 14.33 9.39 -0.01
C ASN A 72 13.93 8.05 0.61
N MET A 73 14.53 7.64 1.72
CA MET A 73 14.22 6.39 2.39
C MET A 73 12.85 6.41 3.07
N GLN A 74 12.38 7.54 3.60
CA GLN A 74 11.00 7.69 4.08
C GLN A 74 9.98 7.36 3.00
N ARG A 75 10.20 7.76 1.76
CA ARG A 75 9.32 7.46 0.62
C ARG A 75 9.33 5.98 0.20
N GLN A 76 10.31 5.21 0.63
CA GLN A 76 10.45 3.77 0.37
C GLN A 76 9.96 2.92 1.53
N ALA A 77 9.47 3.52 2.61
CA ALA A 77 8.98 2.80 3.77
C ALA A 77 7.76 1.94 3.41
N VAL A 78 7.81 0.67 3.81
CA VAL A 78 6.72 -0.27 3.62
C VAL A 78 5.73 -0.12 4.77
N PRO A 79 4.40 -0.06 4.51
CA PRO A 79 3.39 -0.06 5.56
C PRO A 79 3.50 -1.32 6.43
N LEU A 80 3.63 -1.13 7.73
CA LEU A 80 3.75 -2.24 8.69
C LEU A 80 2.37 -2.70 9.17
N LEU A 81 2.30 -3.96 9.60
CA LEU A 81 1.09 -4.53 10.22
C LEU A 81 0.69 -3.79 11.50
N LYS A 82 1.69 -3.35 12.27
CA LYS A 82 1.52 -2.59 13.52
C LYS A 82 2.42 -1.35 13.45
N PRO A 83 2.01 -0.29 12.76
CA PRO A 83 2.76 0.94 12.75
C PRO A 83 2.72 1.61 14.14
N GLU A 84 3.61 2.53 14.40
CA GLU A 84 3.66 3.29 15.64
C GLU A 84 4.08 4.72 15.33
N ALA A 85 3.34 5.69 15.85
CA ALA A 85 3.66 7.09 15.71
C ALA A 85 5.04 7.40 16.30
N PRO A 86 5.86 8.24 15.66
CA PRO A 86 7.18 8.55 16.18
C PRO A 86 7.08 9.32 17.50
N ILE A 87 7.85 8.91 18.51
CA ILE A 87 7.92 9.61 19.81
C ILE A 87 8.47 11.02 19.64
N VAL A 88 9.47 11.17 18.75
CA VAL A 88 10.07 12.46 18.39
C VAL A 88 9.68 12.80 16.96
N GLY A 89 8.90 13.85 16.79
CA GLY A 89 8.40 14.31 15.49
C GLY A 89 8.60 15.80 15.30
N THR A 90 8.18 16.32 14.16
CA THR A 90 8.25 17.75 13.79
C THR A 90 6.91 18.47 13.93
N GLY A 91 5.83 17.76 14.25
CA GLY A 91 4.45 18.30 14.24
C GLY A 91 3.82 18.34 12.85
N MET A 92 4.53 17.93 11.81
CA MET A 92 3.97 17.82 10.45
C MET A 92 3.25 16.51 10.22
N GLU A 93 3.49 15.48 11.03
CA GLU A 93 2.98 14.12 10.85
C GLU A 93 1.45 14.08 10.86
N HIS A 94 0.82 14.79 11.80
CA HIS A 94 -0.62 14.88 11.87
C HIS A 94 -1.21 15.62 10.66
N LYS A 95 -0.67 16.79 10.33
CA LYS A 95 -1.14 17.59 9.18
C LYS A 95 -0.99 16.84 7.86
N ILE A 96 0.10 16.11 7.67
CA ILE A 96 0.33 15.28 6.49
C ILE A 96 -0.69 14.15 6.41
N CYS A 97 -1.01 13.51 7.54
CA CYS A 97 -2.04 12.46 7.59
C CYS A 97 -3.40 12.99 7.16
N LEU A 98 -3.81 14.16 7.66
CA LEU A 98 -5.09 14.79 7.29
C LEU A 98 -5.13 15.16 5.80
N ASP A 99 -4.10 15.84 5.30
CA ASP A 99 -4.07 16.37 3.93
C ASP A 99 -3.85 15.29 2.85
N SER A 100 -3.34 14.11 3.23
CA SER A 100 -3.08 13.02 2.29
C SER A 100 -4.30 12.15 1.96
N GLU A 101 -5.43 12.36 2.65
CA GLU A 101 -6.65 11.54 2.52
C GLU A 101 -6.44 10.03 2.75
N VAL A 102 -5.32 9.65 3.37
CA VAL A 102 -5.01 8.25 3.70
C VAL A 102 -5.89 7.75 4.84
N ALA A 103 -6.15 8.62 5.82
CA ALA A 103 -7.07 8.39 6.92
C ALA A 103 -8.50 8.84 6.55
N VAL A 104 -9.50 8.22 7.16
CA VAL A 104 -10.90 8.61 7.00
C VAL A 104 -11.23 9.66 8.05
N LEU A 105 -11.73 10.82 7.62
CA LEU A 105 -11.99 11.98 8.45
C LEU A 105 -13.49 12.23 8.63
N ALA A 106 -13.88 12.80 9.77
CA ALA A 106 -15.23 13.28 9.99
C ALA A 106 -15.48 14.58 9.22
N GLU A 107 -16.59 14.68 8.48
CA GLU A 107 -16.93 15.88 7.69
C GLU A 107 -17.61 16.98 8.51
N GLY A 108 -18.09 16.66 9.71
CA GLY A 108 -18.80 17.58 10.56
C GLY A 108 -18.87 17.11 12.01
N ASP A 109 -19.54 17.90 12.85
CA ASP A 109 -19.77 17.56 14.25
C ASP A 109 -20.90 16.53 14.37
N GLY A 110 -20.68 15.49 15.17
CA GLY A 110 -21.67 14.43 15.32
C GLY A 110 -21.29 13.38 16.34
N VAL A 111 -21.99 12.26 16.30
CA VAL A 111 -21.78 11.11 17.18
C VAL A 111 -21.69 9.83 16.34
N VAL A 112 -20.72 8.99 16.66
CA VAL A 112 -20.55 7.67 16.03
C VAL A 112 -21.66 6.75 16.50
N THR A 113 -22.45 6.22 15.56
CA THR A 113 -23.59 5.36 15.84
C THR A 113 -23.29 3.87 15.66
N LYS A 114 -22.41 3.54 14.71
CA LYS A 114 -22.02 2.17 14.41
C LYS A 114 -20.56 2.10 14.01
N VAL A 115 -19.86 1.09 14.48
CA VAL A 115 -18.49 0.76 14.08
C VAL A 115 -18.39 -0.72 13.84
N ASP A 116 -17.95 -1.11 12.66
CA ASP A 116 -17.53 -2.47 12.36
C ASP A 116 -16.21 -2.44 11.55
N ALA A 117 -15.67 -3.61 11.21
CA ALA A 117 -14.39 -3.71 10.52
C ALA A 117 -14.38 -3.06 9.12
N THR A 118 -15.54 -2.90 8.50
CA THR A 118 -15.71 -2.43 7.11
C THR A 118 -16.43 -1.10 6.99
N ASN A 119 -17.17 -0.68 8.04
CA ASN A 119 -17.99 0.53 7.98
C ASN A 119 -17.96 1.29 9.31
N VAL A 120 -17.96 2.61 9.21
CA VAL A 120 -18.20 3.52 10.33
C VAL A 120 -19.39 4.40 9.97
N SER A 121 -20.41 4.46 10.84
CA SER A 121 -21.58 5.31 10.65
C SER A 121 -21.57 6.45 11.65
N VAL A 122 -21.71 7.68 11.16
CA VAL A 122 -21.73 8.90 11.98
C VAL A 122 -23.07 9.60 11.75
N LYS A 123 -23.73 9.95 12.84
CA LYS A 123 -24.90 10.82 12.82
C LYS A 123 -24.45 12.23 13.18
N TYR A 124 -24.54 13.12 12.21
CA TYR A 124 -24.15 14.52 12.36
C TYR A 124 -25.23 15.34 13.07
N ASP A 125 -24.82 16.43 13.70
CA ASP A 125 -25.72 17.36 14.38
C ASP A 125 -26.68 18.06 13.40
N SER A 126 -26.36 18.07 12.11
CA SER A 126 -27.24 18.47 11.00
C SER A 126 -28.48 17.56 10.83
N GLY A 127 -28.48 16.38 11.46
CA GLY A 127 -29.50 15.34 11.33
C GLY A 127 -29.22 14.30 10.26
N GLU A 128 -28.19 14.48 9.44
CA GLU A 128 -27.77 13.54 8.43
C GLU A 128 -26.98 12.38 9.06
N THR A 129 -27.18 11.17 8.55
CA THR A 129 -26.35 10.00 8.90
C THR A 129 -25.54 9.60 7.69
N LYS A 130 -24.22 9.51 7.85
CA LYS A 130 -23.29 9.11 6.80
C LYS A 130 -22.56 7.83 7.15
N ASP A 131 -22.52 6.91 6.19
CA ASP A 131 -21.81 5.64 6.28
C ASP A 131 -20.48 5.72 5.52
N TYR A 132 -19.39 5.52 6.23
CA TYR A 132 -18.04 5.48 5.70
C TYR A 132 -17.61 4.04 5.48
N LYS A 133 -17.49 3.64 4.21
CA LYS A 133 -17.00 2.32 3.84
C LYS A 133 -15.47 2.32 3.85
N LEU A 134 -14.87 1.46 4.66
CA LEU A 134 -13.44 1.34 4.81
C LEU A 134 -12.81 0.44 3.75
N ILE A 135 -11.66 0.84 3.24
CA ILE A 135 -10.87 0.05 2.30
C ILE A 135 -10.18 -1.08 3.07
N LYS A 136 -10.37 -2.33 2.62
CA LYS A 136 -9.80 -3.51 3.26
C LYS A 136 -8.91 -4.27 2.28
N PHE A 137 -7.64 -4.48 2.66
CA PHE A 137 -6.67 -5.33 1.97
C PHE A 137 -6.58 -5.08 0.45
N LEU A 138 -6.62 -3.82 0.05
CA LEU A 138 -6.44 -3.43 -1.35
C LEU A 138 -4.95 -3.44 -1.71
N ARG A 139 -4.63 -3.96 -2.90
CA ARG A 139 -3.27 -3.91 -3.43
C ARG A 139 -2.92 -2.52 -3.92
N SER A 140 -1.79 -1.96 -3.48
CA SER A 140 -1.21 -0.75 -4.07
C SER A 140 -0.44 -1.07 -5.36
N ASN A 141 -0.01 -0.05 -6.10
CA ASN A 141 0.78 -0.22 -7.32
C ASN A 141 2.11 -0.96 -7.10
N HIS A 142 2.65 -0.92 -5.89
CA HIS A 142 3.90 -1.61 -5.52
C HIS A 142 3.66 -2.93 -4.76
N GLY A 143 2.43 -3.42 -4.72
CA GLY A 143 2.08 -4.66 -4.04
C GLY A 143 1.98 -4.54 -2.51
N THR A 144 2.06 -3.34 -1.95
CA THR A 144 1.84 -3.13 -0.52
C THR A 144 0.35 -3.14 -0.18
N CYS A 145 0.01 -3.39 1.08
CA CYS A 145 -1.36 -3.47 1.54
C CYS A 145 -1.91 -2.08 1.91
N ILE A 146 -3.03 -1.70 1.30
CA ILE A 146 -3.84 -0.56 1.70
C ILE A 146 -5.00 -1.12 2.53
N ASN A 147 -5.01 -0.82 3.82
CA ASN A 147 -6.04 -1.27 4.75
C ASN A 147 -6.38 -0.16 5.72
N GLN A 148 -7.67 0.14 5.88
CA GLN A 148 -8.17 1.13 6.82
C GLN A 148 -8.75 0.44 8.04
N LYS A 149 -8.37 0.93 9.23
CA LYS A 149 -8.78 0.39 10.53
C LYS A 149 -9.47 1.46 11.34
N PRO A 150 -10.73 1.24 11.80
CA PRO A 150 -11.43 2.21 12.64
C PRO A 150 -10.70 2.38 13.98
N ILE A 151 -10.63 3.62 14.45
CA ILE A 151 -10.01 3.98 15.74
C ILE A 151 -11.03 4.58 16.72
N VAL A 152 -12.24 4.91 16.25
CA VAL A 152 -13.32 5.48 17.06
C VAL A 152 -14.21 4.40 17.65
N SER A 153 -14.90 4.75 18.71
CA SER A 153 -15.85 3.87 19.42
C SER A 153 -17.30 4.35 19.25
N VAL A 154 -18.25 3.41 19.36
CA VAL A 154 -19.68 3.76 19.31
C VAL A 154 -20.04 4.69 20.47
N GLY A 155 -20.74 5.79 20.17
CA GLY A 155 -21.11 6.83 21.11
C GLY A 155 -20.08 7.93 21.28
N GLU A 156 -18.92 7.84 20.63
CA GLU A 156 -17.89 8.86 20.64
C GLU A 156 -18.33 10.09 19.83
N ARG A 157 -18.04 11.27 20.38
CA ARG A 157 -18.30 12.53 19.68
C ARG A 157 -17.16 12.87 18.76
N VAL A 158 -17.48 13.22 17.52
CA VAL A 158 -16.54 13.60 16.47
C VAL A 158 -16.74 15.04 16.06
N HIS A 159 -15.67 15.68 15.62
CA HIS A 159 -15.63 17.06 15.17
C HIS A 159 -15.19 17.15 13.72
N GLY A 160 -15.76 18.10 12.98
CA GLY A 160 -15.36 18.47 11.64
C GLY A 160 -14.57 19.78 11.62
N GLY A 161 -14.31 20.33 10.42
CA GLY A 161 -13.67 21.64 10.24
C GLY A 161 -12.17 21.54 9.99
N ASP A 162 -11.40 22.49 10.55
CA ASP A 162 -9.96 22.64 10.27
C ASP A 162 -9.08 21.52 10.88
N ASP A 163 -9.54 20.91 11.97
CA ASP A 163 -8.88 19.78 12.63
C ASP A 163 -9.88 18.64 12.86
N PRO A 164 -10.26 17.93 11.80
CA PRO A 164 -11.32 16.93 11.87
C PRO A 164 -10.87 15.68 12.62
N THR A 165 -11.80 15.07 13.35
CA THR A 165 -11.56 13.80 14.04
C THR A 165 -11.30 12.69 13.02
N VAL A 166 -10.23 11.94 13.23
CA VAL A 166 -9.90 10.76 12.44
C VAL A 166 -10.81 9.61 12.85
N LEU A 167 -11.59 9.08 11.91
CA LEU A 167 -12.51 7.95 12.10
C LEU A 167 -11.80 6.60 11.94
N ALA A 168 -10.89 6.52 10.96
CA ALA A 168 -10.14 5.32 10.70
C ALA A 168 -8.72 5.66 10.21
N ASP A 169 -7.73 4.96 10.76
CA ASP A 169 -6.35 5.02 10.29
C ASP A 169 -6.20 4.27 8.95
N GLY A 170 -5.33 4.79 8.09
CA GLY A 170 -4.93 4.16 6.85
C GLY A 170 -3.61 3.38 6.94
N PRO A 171 -2.99 3.03 5.80
CA PRO A 171 -1.68 2.42 5.79
C PRO A 171 -0.61 3.39 6.32
N ALA A 172 0.33 2.86 7.11
CA ALA A 172 1.43 3.63 7.73
C ALA A 172 0.94 4.86 8.52
N THR A 173 -0.18 4.74 9.24
CA THR A 173 -0.69 5.75 10.16
C THR A 173 -1.02 5.13 11.51
N ASP A 174 -0.94 5.92 12.57
CA ASP A 174 -1.26 5.54 13.93
C ASP A 174 -1.89 6.75 14.64
N GLN A 175 -3.15 6.59 15.10
CA GLN A 175 -3.94 7.63 15.79
C GLN A 175 -3.99 8.98 15.05
N GLY A 176 -4.10 8.94 13.73
CA GLY A 176 -4.16 10.13 12.89
C GLY A 176 -2.81 10.81 12.62
N GLU A 177 -1.71 10.16 12.91
CA GLU A 177 -0.36 10.62 12.58
C GLU A 177 0.33 9.66 11.60
N ILE A 178 1.20 10.18 10.74
CA ILE A 178 2.03 9.35 9.87
C ILE A 178 3.01 8.52 10.71
N ALA A 179 2.96 7.22 10.54
CA ALA A 179 3.77 6.22 11.25
C ALA A 179 4.45 5.29 10.23
N LEU A 180 5.61 5.71 9.72
CA LEU A 180 6.35 4.97 8.69
C LEU A 180 7.16 3.79 9.24
N GLY A 181 7.21 3.60 10.55
CA GLY A 181 8.00 2.57 11.19
C GLY A 181 7.59 2.28 12.63
N ARG A 182 8.57 1.95 13.44
CA ARG A 182 8.42 1.60 14.85
C ARG A 182 9.46 2.31 15.71
N ASN A 183 9.14 2.59 16.96
CA ASN A 183 10.09 3.09 17.94
C ASN A 183 10.82 1.90 18.58
N ILE A 184 12.12 1.79 18.33
CA ILE A 184 12.95 0.65 18.75
C ILE A 184 14.10 1.14 19.60
N LEU A 185 14.40 0.38 20.66
CA LEU A 185 15.60 0.60 21.45
C LEU A 185 16.83 0.13 20.67
N VAL A 186 17.76 1.04 20.42
CA VAL A 186 19.00 0.79 19.66
C VAL A 186 20.21 0.91 20.57
N GLY A 187 21.08 -0.08 20.56
CA GLY A 187 22.39 -0.05 21.18
C GLY A 187 23.48 0.17 20.13
N PHE A 188 24.32 1.20 20.33
CA PHE A 188 25.47 1.47 19.46
C PHE A 188 26.73 0.85 20.07
N MET A 189 27.13 -0.28 19.56
CA MET A 189 28.33 -0.99 20.02
C MET A 189 28.81 -1.97 18.95
N THR A 190 30.06 -2.41 19.07
CA THR A 190 30.55 -3.55 18.29
C THR A 190 30.04 -4.84 18.91
N TRP A 191 29.57 -5.78 18.10
CA TRP A 191 29.04 -7.07 18.56
C TRP A 191 29.68 -8.22 17.78
N GLU A 192 30.79 -8.75 18.27
CA GLU A 192 31.47 -9.94 17.73
C GLU A 192 31.71 -9.92 16.22
N GLY A 193 31.77 -8.71 15.62
CA GLY A 193 31.94 -8.51 14.18
C GLY A 193 30.68 -8.72 13.31
N TYR A 194 29.57 -9.17 13.88
CA TYR A 194 28.32 -9.40 13.11
C TYR A 194 27.60 -8.12 12.66
N ASN A 195 27.97 -6.98 13.21
CA ASN A 195 27.47 -5.68 12.81
C ASN A 195 28.57 -4.82 12.14
N TYR A 196 29.50 -5.48 11.44
CA TYR A 196 30.55 -4.79 10.68
C TYR A 196 29.96 -3.91 9.56
N GLU A 197 30.51 -2.71 9.39
CA GLU A 197 30.01 -1.66 8.51
C GLU A 197 28.56 -1.26 8.87
N ASP A 198 27.65 -1.37 7.91
CA ASP A 198 26.23 -1.01 8.05
C ASP A 198 25.34 -2.21 8.40
N ALA A 199 25.91 -3.32 8.84
CA ALA A 199 25.13 -4.49 9.25
C ALA A 199 24.40 -4.24 10.57
N VAL A 200 23.16 -4.71 10.66
CA VAL A 200 22.27 -4.54 11.81
C VAL A 200 21.91 -5.89 12.43
N LEU A 201 22.08 -6.00 13.73
CA LEU A 201 21.58 -7.16 14.49
C LEU A 201 20.22 -6.85 15.09
N LEU A 202 19.29 -7.78 14.97
CA LEU A 202 17.96 -7.68 15.54
C LEU A 202 17.75 -8.75 16.61
N ASN A 203 17.05 -8.38 17.67
CA ASN A 203 16.57 -9.35 18.65
C ASN A 203 15.46 -10.21 18.03
N GLU A 204 15.49 -11.53 18.27
CA GLU A 204 14.46 -12.47 17.79
C GLU A 204 13.04 -12.07 18.21
N LYS A 205 12.89 -11.40 19.34
CA LYS A 205 11.61 -10.89 19.82
C LYS A 205 10.92 -9.99 18.78
N ILE A 206 11.67 -9.18 18.01
CA ILE A 206 11.15 -8.31 16.95
C ILE A 206 10.46 -9.14 15.88
N VAL A 207 11.04 -10.26 15.48
CA VAL A 207 10.47 -11.17 14.47
C VAL A 207 9.27 -11.92 15.04
N ARG A 208 9.37 -12.39 16.28
CA ARG A 208 8.32 -13.18 16.95
C ARG A 208 7.05 -12.35 17.20
N GLU A 209 7.19 -11.09 17.59
CA GLU A 209 6.07 -10.19 17.93
C GLU A 209 5.52 -9.41 16.72
N ASP A 210 5.98 -9.72 15.52
CA ASP A 210 5.55 -9.07 14.28
C ASP A 210 5.80 -7.55 14.26
N VAL A 211 6.92 -7.09 14.82
CA VAL A 211 7.23 -5.66 14.95
C VAL A 211 7.45 -5.00 13.58
N TYR A 212 8.24 -5.65 12.70
CA TYR A 212 8.51 -5.19 11.34
C TYR A 212 7.84 -6.07 10.27
N THR A 213 6.72 -6.66 10.60
CA THR A 213 5.97 -7.50 9.66
C THR A 213 5.11 -6.64 8.75
N SER A 214 5.09 -6.97 7.48
CA SER A 214 4.30 -6.31 6.45
C SER A 214 3.44 -7.30 5.68
N ILE A 215 2.39 -6.79 5.02
CA ILE A 215 1.53 -7.57 4.14
C ILE A 215 1.79 -7.10 2.72
N HIS A 216 2.08 -8.07 1.85
CA HIS A 216 2.24 -7.84 0.42
C HIS A 216 1.16 -8.57 -0.33
N ILE A 217 0.54 -7.91 -1.31
CA ILE A 217 -0.53 -8.48 -2.13
C ILE A 217 -0.01 -8.57 -3.55
N GLU A 218 0.05 -9.79 -4.08
CA GLU A 218 0.45 -10.06 -5.45
C GLU A 218 -0.76 -10.40 -6.30
N GLU A 219 -0.76 -9.93 -7.55
CA GLU A 219 -1.81 -10.16 -8.52
C GLU A 219 -1.35 -11.21 -9.53
N TYR A 220 -2.19 -12.22 -9.74
CA TYR A 220 -2.01 -13.25 -10.75
C TYR A 220 -3.20 -13.24 -11.68
N GLU A 221 -2.92 -13.06 -12.97
CA GLU A 221 -3.94 -12.94 -13.99
C GLU A 221 -3.85 -14.09 -14.99
N THR A 222 -4.98 -14.59 -15.41
CA THR A 222 -5.12 -15.51 -16.56
C THR A 222 -6.30 -15.09 -17.41
N GLU A 223 -6.16 -15.33 -18.71
CA GLU A 223 -7.20 -15.05 -19.68
C GLU A 223 -7.58 -16.32 -20.47
N SER A 224 -8.83 -16.42 -20.82
CA SER A 224 -9.35 -17.44 -21.75
C SER A 224 -9.55 -16.78 -23.10
N ARG A 225 -8.90 -17.31 -24.13
CA ARG A 225 -8.93 -16.78 -25.50
C ARG A 225 -9.56 -17.76 -26.49
N ASP A 226 -10.07 -17.23 -27.58
CA ASP A 226 -10.44 -18.04 -28.74
C ASP A 226 -9.17 -18.40 -29.51
N THR A 227 -8.92 -19.71 -29.67
CA THR A 227 -7.80 -20.23 -30.47
C THR A 227 -8.30 -20.84 -31.78
N LYS A 228 -7.38 -21.05 -32.73
CA LYS A 228 -7.70 -21.68 -34.03
C LYS A 228 -8.24 -23.12 -33.89
N LEU A 229 -7.95 -23.79 -32.78
CA LEU A 229 -8.36 -25.16 -32.46
C LEU A 229 -9.65 -25.25 -31.64
N GLY A 230 -10.16 -24.12 -31.22
CA GLY A 230 -11.32 -23.99 -30.36
C GLY A 230 -11.07 -23.01 -29.23
N PRO A 231 -12.10 -22.63 -28.45
CA PRO A 231 -11.96 -21.73 -27.32
C PRO A 231 -11.21 -22.40 -26.16
N GLU A 232 -10.39 -21.65 -25.47
CA GLU A 232 -9.93 -22.02 -24.13
C GLU A 232 -11.10 -21.96 -23.16
N GLU A 233 -11.10 -22.82 -22.16
CA GLU A 233 -12.18 -22.91 -21.19
C GLU A 233 -11.64 -22.87 -19.77
N ILE A 234 -12.27 -22.04 -18.92
CA ILE A 234 -12.03 -22.03 -17.48
C ILE A 234 -12.97 -23.05 -16.86
N THR A 235 -12.40 -24.10 -16.28
CA THR A 235 -13.17 -25.23 -15.75
C THR A 235 -12.44 -25.92 -14.59
N ARG A 236 -13.23 -26.55 -13.72
CA ARG A 236 -12.70 -27.43 -12.67
C ARG A 236 -12.26 -28.80 -13.21
N ASP A 237 -12.75 -29.18 -14.37
CA ASP A 237 -12.47 -30.47 -15.00
C ASP A 237 -11.12 -30.46 -15.72
N ILE A 238 -10.03 -30.63 -14.97
CA ILE A 238 -8.64 -30.56 -15.43
C ILE A 238 -8.09 -31.98 -15.55
N PRO A 239 -7.47 -32.37 -16.70
CA PRO A 239 -6.90 -33.69 -16.86
C PRO A 239 -5.70 -33.92 -15.94
N ASN A 240 -5.56 -35.13 -15.40
CA ASN A 240 -4.42 -35.60 -14.61
C ASN A 240 -4.18 -34.80 -13.29
N VAL A 241 -5.25 -34.29 -12.68
CA VAL A 241 -5.21 -33.58 -11.38
C VAL A 241 -6.05 -34.34 -10.37
N SER A 242 -5.52 -34.50 -9.14
CA SER A 242 -6.25 -35.17 -8.06
C SER A 242 -7.35 -34.28 -7.49
N GLU A 243 -8.40 -34.86 -6.94
CA GLU A 243 -9.48 -34.14 -6.24
C GLU A 243 -8.97 -33.30 -5.07
N ASP A 244 -7.90 -33.72 -4.38
CA ASP A 244 -7.29 -32.95 -3.30
C ASP A 244 -6.71 -31.62 -3.77
N ALA A 245 -6.20 -31.57 -5.00
CA ALA A 245 -5.69 -30.33 -5.61
C ALA A 245 -6.80 -29.39 -6.08
N LEU A 246 -8.03 -29.91 -6.21
CA LEU A 246 -9.20 -29.16 -6.68
C LEU A 246 -10.13 -28.72 -5.53
N LYS A 247 -9.80 -29.08 -4.27
CA LYS A 247 -10.70 -28.87 -3.12
C LYS A 247 -11.05 -27.39 -2.86
N ASP A 248 -10.14 -26.47 -3.15
CA ASP A 248 -10.31 -25.02 -2.93
C ASP A 248 -10.82 -24.28 -4.17
N LEU A 249 -11.11 -25.00 -5.27
CA LEU A 249 -11.73 -24.45 -6.46
C LEU A 249 -13.25 -24.54 -6.38
N ASP A 250 -13.92 -23.51 -6.88
CA ASP A 250 -15.37 -23.48 -7.04
C ASP A 250 -15.83 -24.36 -8.25
N GLU A 251 -17.13 -24.37 -8.52
CA GLU A 251 -17.71 -25.13 -9.66
C GLU A 251 -17.19 -24.65 -11.02
N ARG A 252 -16.76 -23.39 -11.12
CA ARG A 252 -16.19 -22.81 -12.33
C ARG A 252 -14.69 -23.09 -12.49
N GLY A 253 -14.04 -23.67 -11.46
CA GLY A 253 -12.60 -23.90 -11.44
C GLY A 253 -11.78 -22.71 -10.97
N ILE A 254 -12.38 -21.75 -10.30
CA ILE A 254 -11.72 -20.55 -9.75
C ILE A 254 -11.55 -20.74 -8.25
N ILE A 255 -10.40 -20.32 -7.73
CA ILE A 255 -10.10 -20.49 -6.30
C ILE A 255 -11.02 -19.61 -5.44
N ARG A 256 -11.46 -20.15 -4.28
CA ARG A 256 -12.28 -19.42 -3.32
C ARG A 256 -11.49 -18.39 -2.53
N ILE A 257 -12.13 -17.29 -2.18
CA ILE A 257 -11.56 -16.28 -1.26
C ILE A 257 -11.36 -16.92 0.12
N GLY A 258 -10.23 -16.62 0.78
CA GLY A 258 -9.85 -17.18 2.08
C GLY A 258 -9.10 -18.50 1.99
N ALA A 259 -8.88 -19.06 0.81
CA ALA A 259 -8.07 -20.27 0.64
C ALA A 259 -6.60 -19.97 0.92
N GLU A 260 -5.95 -20.84 1.65
CA GLU A 260 -4.50 -20.81 1.86
C GLU A 260 -3.84 -21.56 0.71
N VAL A 261 -2.88 -20.91 0.05
CA VAL A 261 -2.20 -21.44 -1.14
C VAL A 261 -0.69 -21.48 -0.96
N LYS A 262 -0.08 -22.45 -1.60
CA LYS A 262 1.37 -22.63 -1.68
C LYS A 262 1.81 -22.84 -3.13
N SER A 263 3.12 -22.79 -3.34
CA SER A 263 3.71 -23.02 -4.67
C SER A 263 3.19 -24.31 -5.31
N GLY A 264 2.71 -24.20 -6.55
CA GLY A 264 2.17 -25.29 -7.34
C GLY A 264 0.66 -25.51 -7.24
N ASP A 265 -0.02 -24.91 -6.26
CA ASP A 265 -1.49 -24.99 -6.15
C ASP A 265 -2.17 -24.27 -7.31
N ILE A 266 -3.35 -24.77 -7.72
CA ILE A 266 -4.11 -24.21 -8.84
C ILE A 266 -4.93 -23.01 -8.37
N LEU A 267 -4.76 -21.88 -9.02
CA LEU A 267 -5.55 -20.66 -8.79
C LEU A 267 -6.79 -20.64 -9.70
N VAL A 268 -6.59 -20.93 -10.97
CA VAL A 268 -7.65 -20.96 -11.98
C VAL A 268 -7.43 -22.16 -12.88
N GLY A 269 -8.39 -23.06 -12.90
CA GLY A 269 -8.38 -24.21 -13.79
C GLY A 269 -8.69 -23.78 -15.22
N LYS A 270 -7.76 -24.01 -16.14
CA LYS A 270 -7.93 -23.69 -17.55
C LYS A 270 -7.44 -24.84 -18.42
N VAL A 271 -8.18 -25.14 -19.47
CA VAL A 271 -7.83 -26.13 -20.47
C VAL A 271 -7.81 -25.50 -21.86
N THR A 272 -6.85 -25.92 -22.65
CA THR A 272 -6.67 -25.48 -24.04
C THR A 272 -6.85 -26.65 -24.98
N PRO A 273 -7.61 -26.55 -26.09
CA PRO A 273 -7.72 -27.62 -27.08
C PRO A 273 -6.38 -28.00 -27.69
N LYS A 274 -6.10 -29.30 -27.84
CA LYS A 274 -4.91 -29.84 -28.50
C LYS A 274 -5.12 -30.00 -29.99
N GLY A 275 -4.07 -29.70 -30.80
CA GLY A 275 -4.02 -30.09 -32.20
C GLY A 275 -3.70 -31.57 -32.35
N GLU A 276 -4.12 -32.18 -33.47
CA GLU A 276 -3.87 -33.60 -33.77
C GLU A 276 -2.37 -33.96 -33.81
N THR A 277 -1.52 -33.00 -34.08
CA THR A 277 -0.05 -33.18 -34.15
C THR A 277 0.62 -33.21 -32.75
N GLU A 278 -0.06 -32.77 -31.72
CA GLU A 278 0.48 -32.68 -30.35
C GLU A 278 0.16 -33.92 -29.49
N LEU A 279 -0.57 -34.89 -30.03
CA LEU A 279 -0.90 -36.12 -29.32
C LEU A 279 0.35 -37.00 -29.17
N THR A 280 0.61 -37.46 -27.93
CA THR A 280 1.67 -38.43 -27.66
C THR A 280 1.32 -39.79 -28.33
N ALA A 281 2.34 -40.66 -28.55
CA ALA A 281 2.08 -41.99 -29.12
C ALA A 281 1.11 -42.82 -28.26
N GLU A 282 1.17 -42.66 -26.96
CA GLU A 282 0.27 -43.31 -25.98
C GLU A 282 -1.16 -42.79 -26.09
N GLU A 283 -1.35 -41.47 -26.22
CA GLU A 283 -2.66 -40.85 -26.39
C GLU A 283 -3.30 -41.24 -27.73
N ARG A 284 -2.52 -41.37 -28.81
CA ARG A 284 -3.01 -41.89 -30.10
C ARG A 284 -3.43 -43.33 -30.00
N LEU A 285 -2.71 -44.16 -29.26
CA LEU A 285 -3.07 -45.54 -29.03
C LEU A 285 -4.33 -45.69 -28.21
N LEU A 286 -4.47 -44.90 -27.14
CA LEU A 286 -5.69 -44.86 -26.31
C LEU A 286 -6.91 -44.40 -27.08
N ARG A 287 -6.75 -43.40 -28.00
CA ARG A 287 -7.81 -42.95 -28.89
C ARG A 287 -8.20 -44.05 -29.87
N ALA A 288 -7.26 -44.81 -30.40
CA ALA A 288 -7.56 -45.92 -31.31
C ALA A 288 -8.27 -47.08 -30.60
N ILE A 289 -8.00 -47.34 -29.32
CA ILE A 289 -8.55 -48.47 -28.56
C ILE A 289 -9.93 -48.10 -27.91
N PHE A 290 -10.05 -46.91 -27.32
CA PHE A 290 -11.17 -46.50 -26.49
C PHE A 290 -12.08 -45.46 -27.16
N GLY A 291 -11.85 -45.09 -28.42
CA GLY A 291 -12.61 -44.08 -29.14
C GLY A 291 -12.42 -42.67 -28.60
N GLU A 292 -13.37 -41.76 -28.87
CA GLU A 292 -13.27 -40.30 -28.53
C GLU A 292 -13.18 -39.93 -27.05
N LYS A 293 -12.94 -40.85 -26.12
CA LYS A 293 -12.83 -40.59 -24.69
C LYS A 293 -11.46 -40.07 -24.20
N ALA A 294 -10.45 -40.00 -25.05
CA ALA A 294 -9.23 -39.30 -24.73
C ALA A 294 -9.49 -37.79 -24.84
N ARG A 295 -9.46 -37.05 -23.74
CA ARG A 295 -9.68 -35.60 -23.74
C ARG A 295 -8.70 -34.91 -24.69
N GLU A 296 -9.23 -34.14 -25.62
CA GLU A 296 -8.49 -33.35 -26.62
C GLU A 296 -8.00 -32.02 -26.03
N VAL A 297 -7.78 -31.95 -24.72
CA VAL A 297 -7.41 -30.71 -24.03
C VAL A 297 -6.12 -30.88 -23.24
N ARG A 298 -5.35 -29.78 -23.16
CA ARG A 298 -4.14 -29.66 -22.36
C ARG A 298 -4.42 -28.79 -21.15
N ASP A 299 -3.86 -29.16 -19.98
CA ASP A 299 -3.87 -28.33 -18.79
C ASP A 299 -2.99 -27.09 -19.00
N THR A 300 -3.60 -25.92 -18.98
CA THR A 300 -2.99 -24.60 -19.01
C THR A 300 -3.38 -23.75 -17.81
N SER A 301 -3.75 -24.40 -16.72
CA SER A 301 -4.21 -23.76 -15.49
C SER A 301 -3.17 -22.79 -14.92
N LEU A 302 -3.65 -21.68 -14.38
CA LEU A 302 -2.84 -20.75 -13.62
C LEU A 302 -2.49 -21.40 -12.27
N ARG A 303 -1.21 -21.54 -12.00
CA ARG A 303 -0.70 -22.09 -10.73
C ARG A 303 0.10 -21.04 -9.97
N VAL A 304 0.12 -21.18 -8.65
CA VAL A 304 0.98 -20.35 -7.78
C VAL A 304 2.43 -20.57 -8.17
N PRO A 305 3.18 -19.50 -8.52
CA PRO A 305 4.58 -19.60 -8.89
C PRO A 305 5.46 -20.17 -7.78
N HIS A 306 6.64 -20.65 -8.15
CA HIS A 306 7.60 -21.13 -7.19
C HIS A 306 8.04 -20.04 -6.22
N GLY A 307 7.99 -20.33 -4.91
CA GLY A 307 8.34 -19.40 -3.84
C GLY A 307 7.21 -18.47 -3.39
N ALA A 308 6.07 -18.43 -4.10
CA ALA A 308 4.89 -17.69 -3.67
C ALA A 308 4.01 -18.57 -2.74
N TYR A 309 3.39 -17.93 -1.76
CA TYR A 309 2.44 -18.53 -0.83
C TYR A 309 1.56 -17.42 -0.22
N GLY A 310 0.46 -17.77 0.39
CA GLY A 310 -0.37 -16.80 1.09
C GLY A 310 -1.83 -17.20 1.17
N ILE A 311 -2.69 -16.19 1.34
CA ILE A 311 -4.13 -16.34 1.44
C ILE A 311 -4.77 -15.53 0.31
N ILE A 312 -5.78 -16.12 -0.35
CA ILE A 312 -6.58 -15.42 -1.36
C ILE A 312 -7.45 -14.37 -0.67
N VAL A 313 -7.23 -13.10 -1.00
CA VAL A 313 -7.98 -11.98 -0.41
C VAL A 313 -9.08 -11.47 -1.32
N ASP A 314 -8.90 -11.58 -2.64
CA ASP A 314 -9.90 -11.17 -3.62
C ASP A 314 -9.74 -11.94 -4.92
N VAL A 315 -10.84 -12.09 -5.66
CA VAL A 315 -10.87 -12.68 -6.99
C VAL A 315 -11.82 -11.86 -7.86
N LYS A 316 -11.33 -11.36 -8.98
CA LYS A 316 -12.13 -10.58 -9.94
C LYS A 316 -12.23 -11.31 -11.25
N VAL A 317 -13.45 -11.41 -11.76
CA VAL A 317 -13.77 -12.05 -13.04
C VAL A 317 -14.32 -10.99 -13.98
N PHE A 318 -13.67 -10.83 -15.13
CA PHE A 318 -14.06 -9.89 -16.17
C PHE A 318 -14.55 -10.69 -17.38
N THR A 319 -15.78 -10.39 -17.80
CA THR A 319 -16.41 -10.94 -19.01
C THR A 319 -16.83 -9.79 -19.92
N PRO A 320 -17.07 -10.02 -21.22
CA PRO A 320 -17.55 -8.98 -22.13
C PRO A 320 -18.84 -8.28 -21.69
N GLU A 321 -19.60 -8.90 -20.78
CA GLU A 321 -20.84 -8.35 -20.25
C GLU A 321 -20.60 -7.33 -19.13
N ASN A 322 -19.48 -7.45 -18.38
CA ASN A 322 -19.20 -6.61 -17.22
C ASN A 322 -17.96 -5.71 -17.38
N SER A 323 -17.27 -5.79 -18.52
CA SER A 323 -16.10 -4.97 -18.81
C SER A 323 -15.97 -4.69 -20.30
N ASP A 324 -15.89 -3.41 -20.66
CA ASP A 324 -15.65 -2.93 -22.03
C ASP A 324 -14.16 -2.94 -22.41
N GLU A 325 -13.25 -3.26 -21.47
CA GLU A 325 -11.78 -3.15 -21.63
C GLU A 325 -11.12 -4.45 -22.11
N LEU A 326 -11.89 -5.50 -22.39
CA LEU A 326 -11.32 -6.78 -22.84
C LEU A 326 -10.77 -6.66 -24.26
N GLN A 327 -9.58 -7.24 -24.48
CA GLN A 327 -8.98 -7.29 -25.80
C GLN A 327 -9.82 -8.17 -26.76
N PRO A 328 -9.80 -7.87 -28.07
CA PRO A 328 -10.49 -8.72 -29.06
C PRO A 328 -9.98 -10.16 -29.00
N GLY A 329 -10.92 -11.12 -28.96
CA GLY A 329 -10.61 -12.56 -28.88
C GLY A 329 -10.43 -13.10 -27.45
N VAL A 330 -10.51 -12.25 -26.42
CA VAL A 330 -10.54 -12.66 -25.01
C VAL A 330 -11.99 -12.86 -24.58
N ARG A 331 -12.28 -14.04 -24.01
CA ARG A 331 -13.61 -14.39 -23.52
C ARG A 331 -13.80 -14.05 -22.04
N GLU A 332 -12.79 -14.27 -21.25
CA GLU A 332 -12.81 -14.09 -19.81
C GLU A 332 -11.41 -13.82 -19.27
N VAL A 333 -11.32 -12.92 -18.29
CA VAL A 333 -10.08 -12.65 -17.55
C VAL A 333 -10.37 -12.85 -16.06
N VAL A 334 -9.53 -13.64 -15.40
CA VAL A 334 -9.58 -13.86 -13.95
C VAL A 334 -8.33 -13.35 -13.30
N ARG A 335 -8.51 -12.47 -12.31
CA ARG A 335 -7.44 -11.92 -11.48
C ARG A 335 -7.59 -12.43 -10.05
N CYS A 336 -6.55 -13.09 -9.55
CA CYS A 336 -6.48 -13.58 -8.18
C CYS A 336 -5.47 -12.75 -7.39
N TYR A 337 -5.85 -12.32 -6.20
CA TYR A 337 -5.00 -11.53 -5.31
C TYR A 337 -4.59 -12.38 -4.12
N ILE A 338 -3.27 -12.59 -3.96
CA ILE A 338 -2.68 -13.38 -2.88
C ILE A 338 -2.02 -12.43 -1.89
N ALA A 339 -2.48 -12.43 -0.63
CA ALA A 339 -1.84 -11.70 0.45
C ALA A 339 -0.80 -12.58 1.15
N GLN A 340 0.42 -12.07 1.22
CA GLN A 340 1.54 -12.70 1.88
C GLN A 340 1.98 -11.88 3.08
N LYS A 341 2.07 -12.51 4.25
CA LYS A 341 2.62 -11.91 5.45
C LYS A 341 4.13 -12.11 5.46
N ARG A 342 4.89 -11.03 5.32
CA ARG A 342 6.36 -11.07 5.31
C ARG A 342 6.92 -10.51 6.61
N LYS A 343 7.67 -11.34 7.32
CA LYS A 343 8.45 -10.95 8.49
C LYS A 343 9.80 -10.40 8.04
N ILE A 344 10.40 -9.56 8.88
CA ILE A 344 11.76 -9.09 8.61
C ILE A 344 12.73 -10.26 8.55
N SER A 345 13.59 -10.28 7.56
CA SER A 345 14.55 -11.33 7.26
C SER A 345 15.92 -10.75 6.91
N VAL A 346 16.92 -11.62 6.85
CA VAL A 346 18.26 -11.24 6.41
C VAL A 346 18.22 -10.70 4.99
N GLY A 347 18.86 -9.56 4.76
CA GLY A 347 18.85 -8.87 3.47
C GLY A 347 17.82 -7.75 3.37
N ASP A 348 16.96 -7.56 4.38
CA ASP A 348 16.01 -6.45 4.40
C ASP A 348 16.71 -5.15 4.81
N LYS A 349 16.46 -4.11 4.05
CA LYS A 349 17.02 -2.78 4.30
C LYS A 349 16.25 -2.08 5.41
N MET A 350 16.99 -1.64 6.42
CA MET A 350 16.48 -0.80 7.50
C MET A 350 17.10 0.59 7.44
N ALA A 351 16.37 1.60 7.89
CA ALA A 351 16.88 2.97 7.92
C ALA A 351 16.23 3.79 9.04
N GLY A 352 16.95 4.79 9.49
CA GLY A 352 16.42 5.89 10.27
C GLY A 352 16.03 7.07 9.37
N ARG A 353 15.59 8.18 10.00
CA ARG A 353 15.19 9.40 9.29
C ARG A 353 16.37 10.30 8.89
N HIS A 354 17.58 10.05 9.39
CA HIS A 354 18.76 10.90 9.26
C HIS A 354 19.78 10.41 8.22
N GLY A 355 19.32 9.58 7.26
CA GLY A 355 20.18 9.04 6.20
C GLY A 355 21.04 7.85 6.63
N ASN A 356 20.91 7.37 7.85
CA ASN A 356 21.51 6.12 8.31
C ASN A 356 20.70 4.93 7.73
N LYS A 357 21.41 3.97 7.18
CA LYS A 357 20.84 2.76 6.57
C LYS A 357 21.68 1.55 6.94
N GLY A 358 21.05 0.40 7.00
CA GLY A 358 21.71 -0.86 7.27
C GLY A 358 20.93 -2.07 6.75
N VAL A 359 21.58 -3.22 6.68
CA VAL A 359 21.01 -4.48 6.19
C VAL A 359 21.28 -5.59 7.21
#